data_91ebebd77c858d1f4d574ec30b951210
#
_entry.id   91ebebd77c858d1f4d574ec30b951210
#
_cell.length_a   1.000
_cell.length_b   1.000
_cell.length_c   1.000
_cell.angle_alpha   90.00
_cell.angle_beta   90.00
_cell.angle_gamma   90.00
#
_symmetry.space_group_name_H-M   'P 1'
#
loop_
_entity.id
_entity.type
_entity.pdbx_description
1 polymer ?
#
loop_
_entity_poly.entity_id
_entity_poly.type
_entity_poly.pdbx_seq_one_letter_code
_entity_poly.pdbx_strand_id
1 'polypeptide(L)'
;MSEYVLDHHQEGERERLALMSRLLDPMHRGHIERLGIGPGARALEVGCGNGSLSAWLAGRVAPSGGAVAVDLDLSLVDADVPGLELRQEDILAGPVEPEDFDLVTA
;
A
#
# COMPACT_ATOMS: atom_id res chain seq x y z
N MET A 1 26.09 13.86 -5.60
CA MET A 1 25.19 14.18 -4.48
C MET A 1 25.70 13.48 -3.24
N SER A 2 25.81 14.18 -2.12
CA SER A 2 26.29 13.58 -0.88
C SER A 2 25.20 12.75 -0.22
N GLU A 3 25.62 11.80 0.63
CA GLU A 3 24.69 11.00 1.44
C GLU A 3 23.76 11.86 2.29
N TYR A 4 24.29 12.96 2.83
CA TYR A 4 23.52 13.90 3.63
C TYR A 4 22.31 14.46 2.85
N VAL A 5 22.50 14.82 1.57
CA VAL A 5 21.41 15.35 0.73
C VAL A 5 20.38 14.26 0.42
N LEU A 6 20.84 13.04 0.16
CA LEU A 6 19.93 11.91 -0.10
C LEU A 6 19.11 11.56 1.14
N ASP A 7 19.73 11.58 2.32
CA ASP A 7 19.03 11.29 3.58
C ASP A 7 17.97 12.34 3.86
N HIS A 8 18.30 13.63 3.66
CA HIS A 8 17.33 14.71 3.82
C HIS A 8 16.16 14.60 2.85
N HIS A 9 16.45 14.22 1.60
CA HIS A 9 15.41 14.04 0.59
C HIS A 9 14.46 12.91 0.97
N GLN A 10 15.00 11.78 1.43
CA GLN A 10 14.20 10.64 1.87
C GLN A 10 13.36 10.98 3.11
N GLU A 11 13.93 11.71 4.05
CA GLU A 11 13.20 12.12 5.26
C GLU A 11 12.05 13.05 4.93
N GLY A 12 12.25 14.02 4.05
CA GLY A 12 11.19 14.90 3.58
C GLY A 12 10.08 14.14 2.86
N GLU A 13 10.45 13.14 2.08
CA GLU A 13 9.48 12.28 1.40
C GLU A 13 8.68 11.43 2.38
N ARG A 14 9.32 10.90 3.42
CA ARG A 14 8.62 10.16 4.49
C ARG A 14 7.59 11.04 5.20
N GLU A 15 7.97 12.27 5.51
CA GLU A 15 7.07 13.23 6.17
C GLU A 15 5.87 13.57 5.27
N ARG A 16 6.12 13.77 3.98
CA ARG A 16 5.07 14.06 3.00
C ARG A 16 4.09 12.90 2.91
N LEU A 17 4.59 11.67 2.80
CA LEU A 17 3.75 10.48 2.73
C LEU A 17 2.96 10.26 4.00
N ALA A 18 3.56 10.50 5.17
CA ALA A 18 2.86 10.38 6.44
C ALA A 18 1.71 11.39 6.55
N LEU A 19 1.94 12.62 6.09
CA LEU A 19 0.89 13.64 6.07
C LEU A 19 -0.24 13.26 5.11
N MET A 20 0.10 12.82 3.91
CA MET A 20 -0.89 12.38 2.92
C MET A 20 -1.74 11.23 3.45
N SER A 21 -1.11 10.26 4.11
CA SER A 21 -1.83 9.13 4.70
C SER A 21 -2.83 9.59 5.75
N ARG A 22 -2.42 10.49 6.64
CA ARG A 22 -3.33 11.01 7.66
C ARG A 22 -4.53 11.75 7.07
N LEU A 23 -4.34 12.44 5.96
CA LEU A 23 -5.39 13.21 5.31
C LEU A 23 -6.30 12.34 4.45
N LEU A 24 -5.75 11.36 3.75
CA LEU A 24 -6.47 10.62 2.70
C LEU A 24 -6.91 9.22 3.11
N ASP A 25 -6.19 8.54 4.00
CA ASP A 25 -6.54 7.18 4.39
C ASP A 25 -7.96 7.06 4.96
N PRO A 26 -8.42 7.97 5.82
CA PRO A 26 -9.80 7.86 6.33
C PRO A 26 -10.85 7.85 5.22
N MET A 27 -10.66 8.63 4.17
CA MET A 27 -11.57 8.66 3.02
C MET A 27 -11.49 7.34 2.25
N HIS A 28 -10.29 6.86 1.98
CA HIS A 28 -10.09 5.59 1.28
C HIS A 28 -10.67 4.42 2.06
N ARG A 29 -10.45 4.37 3.37
CA ARG A 29 -11.02 3.33 4.24
C ARG A 29 -12.54 3.34 4.19
N GLY A 30 -13.14 4.52 4.26
CA GLY A 30 -14.59 4.65 4.17
C GLY A 30 -15.15 4.14 2.84
N HIS A 31 -14.47 4.43 1.74
CA HIS A 31 -14.87 3.92 0.42
C HIS A 31 -14.79 2.40 0.35
N ILE A 32 -13.70 1.83 0.85
CA ILE A 32 -13.47 0.39 0.84
C ILE A 32 -14.50 -0.34 1.71
N GLU A 33 -14.82 0.22 2.88
CA GLU A 33 -15.86 -0.32 3.74
C GLU A 33 -17.23 -0.34 3.05
N ARG A 34 -17.56 0.74 2.35
CA ARG A 34 -18.82 0.82 1.62
C ARG A 34 -18.90 -0.17 0.45
N LEU A 35 -17.78 -0.57 -0.11
CA LEU A 35 -17.73 -1.61 -1.13
C LEU A 35 -17.91 -3.02 -0.57
N GLY A 36 -17.94 -3.16 0.75
CA GLY A 36 -18.14 -4.45 1.38
C GLY A 36 -16.91 -5.34 1.43
N ILE A 37 -15.72 -4.76 1.23
CA ILE A 37 -14.46 -5.50 1.32
C ILE A 37 -14.19 -5.84 2.79
N GLY A 38 -14.01 -7.12 3.07
CA GLY A 38 -13.78 -7.62 4.42
C GLY A 38 -13.07 -8.97 4.43
N PRO A 39 -13.21 -9.74 5.53
CA PRO A 39 -12.49 -11.00 5.69
C PRO A 39 -12.64 -11.93 4.50
N GLY A 40 -11.51 -12.48 4.05
CA GLY A 40 -11.45 -13.40 2.92
C GLY A 40 -11.18 -12.73 1.58
N ALA A 41 -11.30 -11.42 1.47
CA ALA A 41 -11.05 -10.71 0.22
C ALA A 41 -9.56 -10.66 -0.10
N ARG A 42 -9.25 -10.53 -1.39
CA ARG A 42 -7.88 -10.28 -1.86
C ARG A 42 -7.83 -8.85 -2.40
N ALA A 43 -6.89 -8.07 -1.90
CA ALA A 43 -6.77 -6.65 -2.23
C ALA A 43 -5.38 -6.33 -2.77
N LEU A 44 -5.35 -5.43 -3.75
CA LEU A 44 -4.12 -4.94 -4.36
C LEU A 44 -4.10 -3.41 -4.29
N GLU A 45 -3.03 -2.84 -3.77
CA GLU A 45 -2.75 -1.42 -3.87
C GLU A 45 -1.56 -1.17 -4.80
N VAL A 46 -1.77 -0.36 -5.84
CA VAL A 46 -0.73 0.04 -6.79
C VAL A 46 -0.24 1.44 -6.40
N GLY A 47 1.08 1.58 -6.24
CA GLY A 47 1.65 2.84 -5.76
C GLY A 47 1.41 3.03 -4.28
N CYS A 48 1.91 2.10 -3.46
CA CYS A 48 1.55 2.03 -2.05
C CYS A 48 2.17 3.10 -1.15
N GLY A 49 3.15 3.85 -1.64
CA GLY A 49 3.81 4.88 -0.86
C GLY A 49 4.46 4.34 0.41
N ASN A 50 3.98 4.74 1.58
CA ASN A 50 4.49 4.23 2.86
C ASN A 50 3.80 2.94 3.33
N GLY A 51 2.80 2.47 2.58
CA GLY A 51 2.12 1.21 2.87
C GLY A 51 1.03 1.27 3.94
N SER A 52 0.65 2.47 4.40
CA SER A 52 -0.32 2.60 5.50
C SER A 52 -1.69 2.04 5.15
N LEU A 53 -2.18 2.32 3.95
CA LEU A 53 -3.49 1.80 3.51
C LEU A 53 -3.43 0.29 3.31
N SER A 54 -2.36 -0.22 2.71
CA SER A 54 -2.18 -1.66 2.51
C SER A 54 -2.09 -2.42 3.82
N ALA A 55 -1.44 -1.85 4.84
CA ALA A 55 -1.37 -2.46 6.17
C ALA A 55 -2.77 -2.55 6.80
N TRP A 56 -3.56 -1.49 6.67
CA TRP A 56 -4.95 -1.51 7.14
C TRP A 56 -5.78 -2.55 6.38
N LEU A 57 -5.61 -2.63 5.05
CA LEU A 57 -6.29 -3.63 4.23
C LEU A 57 -5.95 -5.05 4.67
N ALA A 58 -4.68 -5.33 4.94
CA ALA A 58 -4.25 -6.65 5.40
C ALA A 58 -4.99 -7.07 6.65
N GLY A 59 -5.16 -6.16 7.61
CA GLY A 59 -5.93 -6.42 8.83
C GLY A 59 -7.41 -6.63 8.54
N ARG A 60 -7.97 -5.86 7.61
CA ARG A 60 -9.40 -5.93 7.30
C ARG A 60 -9.79 -7.23 6.60
N VAL A 61 -8.92 -7.77 5.76
CA VAL A 61 -9.22 -9.00 5.01
C VAL A 61 -8.76 -10.27 5.73
N ALA A 62 -8.04 -10.12 6.83
CA ALA A 62 -7.57 -11.24 7.65
C ALA A 62 -8.74 -12.02 8.28
N PRO A 63 -8.53 -13.27 8.67
CA PRO A 63 -7.31 -14.06 8.47
C PRO A 63 -7.24 -14.78 7.12
N SER A 64 -8.37 -14.95 6.43
CA SER A 64 -8.45 -15.79 5.23
C SER A 64 -8.10 -15.08 3.93
N GLY A 65 -8.11 -13.75 3.93
CA GLY A 65 -7.71 -12.96 2.77
C GLY A 65 -6.28 -12.48 2.85
N GLY A 66 -5.89 -11.65 1.88
CA GLY A 66 -4.55 -11.07 1.85
C GLY A 66 -4.52 -9.77 1.06
N ALA A 67 -3.54 -8.93 1.36
CA ALA A 67 -3.28 -7.69 0.66
C ALA A 67 -1.91 -7.73 0.00
N VAL A 68 -1.83 -7.20 -1.21
CA VAL A 68 -0.59 -7.03 -1.96
C VAL A 68 -0.39 -5.55 -2.19
N ALA A 69 0.79 -5.05 -1.89
CA ALA A 69 1.18 -3.67 -2.16
C ALA A 69 2.32 -3.67 -3.18
N VAL A 70 2.14 -2.91 -4.25
CA VAL A 70 3.10 -2.82 -5.35
C VAL A 70 3.56 -1.40 -5.49
N ASP A 71 4.87 -1.20 -5.64
CA ASP A 71 5.44 0.09 -5.97
C ASP A 71 6.74 -0.11 -6.75
N LEU A 72 7.15 0.91 -7.50
CA LEU A 72 8.44 0.93 -8.16
C LEU A 72 9.59 0.98 -7.17
N ASP A 73 9.35 1.56 -6.00
CA ASP A 73 10.35 1.72 -4.94
C ASP A 73 9.70 1.47 -3.58
N LEU A 74 10.15 0.43 -2.88
CA LEU A 74 9.63 0.06 -1.57
C LEU A 74 10.45 0.66 -0.41
N SER A 75 11.43 1.52 -0.69
CA SER A 75 12.33 2.04 0.34
C SER A 75 11.63 2.88 1.41
N LEU A 76 10.45 3.43 1.10
CA LEU A 76 9.68 4.26 2.02
C LEU A 76 8.53 3.51 2.71
N VAL A 77 8.41 2.20 2.46
CA VAL A 77 7.38 1.40 3.10
C VAL A 77 7.79 1.10 4.54
N ASP A 78 6.92 1.46 5.48
CA ASP A 78 7.11 1.20 6.90
C ASP A 78 6.19 0.10 7.43
N ALA A 79 5.44 -0.56 6.54
CA ALA A 79 4.48 -1.57 6.92
C ALA A 79 5.11 -2.97 6.89
N ASP A 80 4.95 -3.70 7.99
CA ASP A 80 5.36 -5.10 8.09
C ASP A 80 4.34 -5.79 8.98
N VAL A 81 3.25 -6.25 8.38
CA VAL A 81 2.13 -6.84 9.10
C VAL A 81 1.74 -8.18 8.47
N PRO A 82 1.19 -9.11 9.26
CA PRO A 82 0.72 -10.38 8.71
C PRO A 82 -0.33 -10.17 7.62
N GLY A 83 -0.22 -10.96 6.55
CA GLY A 83 -1.16 -10.91 5.44
C GLY A 83 -0.86 -9.82 4.40
N LEU A 84 0.21 -9.05 4.57
CA LEU A 84 0.65 -8.07 3.61
C LEU A 84 1.87 -8.59 2.84
N GLU A 85 1.74 -8.66 1.51
CA GLU A 85 2.85 -8.97 0.61
C GLU A 85 3.29 -7.68 -0.09
N LEU A 86 4.61 -7.43 -0.08
CA LEU A 86 5.19 -6.27 -0.74
C LEU A 86 5.89 -6.73 -2.02
N ARG A 87 5.60 -6.04 -3.13
CA ARG A 87 6.24 -6.34 -4.42
C ARG A 87 6.81 -5.07 -5.02
N GLN A 88 8.10 -5.08 -5.32
CA GLN A 88 8.73 -3.99 -6.07
C GLN A 88 8.68 -4.34 -7.55
N GLU A 89 7.71 -3.78 -8.25
CA GLU A 89 7.44 -4.09 -9.65
C GLU A 89 6.94 -2.86 -10.38
N ASP A 90 7.20 -2.84 -11.71
CA ASP A 90 6.53 -1.92 -12.62
C ASP A 90 5.25 -2.62 -13.09
N ILE A 91 4.09 -2.14 -12.66
CA ILE A 91 2.82 -2.77 -12.99
C ILE A 91 2.51 -2.76 -14.49
N LEU A 92 3.09 -1.80 -15.23
CA LEU A 92 2.88 -1.73 -16.68
C LEU A 92 3.65 -2.82 -17.43
N ALA A 93 4.71 -3.34 -16.82
CA ALA A 93 5.54 -4.40 -17.40
C ALA A 93 5.47 -5.69 -16.59
N GLY A 94 4.86 -5.65 -15.42
CA GLY A 94 4.90 -6.73 -14.44
C GLY A 94 3.82 -7.79 -14.63
N PRO A 95 3.95 -8.88 -13.88
CA PRO A 95 3.05 -10.02 -13.96
C PRO A 95 1.81 -9.90 -13.05
N VAL A 96 1.49 -8.73 -12.55
CA VAL A 96 0.30 -8.57 -11.69
C VAL A 96 -0.95 -8.70 -12.54
N GLU A 97 -1.83 -9.61 -12.10
CA GLU A 97 -3.10 -9.88 -12.78
C GLU A 97 -4.24 -9.30 -11.94
N PRO A 98 -4.77 -8.11 -12.33
CA PRO A 98 -5.82 -7.43 -11.54
C PRO A 98 -7.07 -8.28 -11.31
N GLU A 99 -7.39 -9.19 -12.21
CA GLU A 99 -8.54 -10.08 -12.09
C GLU A 99 -8.42 -11.11 -10.97
N ASP A 100 -7.23 -11.29 -10.41
CA ASP A 100 -7.03 -12.18 -9.26
C ASP A 100 -7.42 -11.52 -7.93
N PHE A 101 -7.88 -10.28 -7.96
CA PHE A 101 -8.18 -9.50 -6.75
C PHE A 101 -9.64 -9.08 -6.71
N ASP A 102 -10.21 -9.03 -5.52
CA ASP A 102 -11.55 -8.50 -5.27
C ASP A 102 -11.57 -6.98 -5.25
N LEU A 103 -10.44 -6.37 -4.87
CA LEU A 103 -10.27 -4.93 -4.85
C LEU A 103 -8.93 -4.57 -5.47
N VAL A 104 -8.94 -3.61 -6.38
CA VAL A 104 -7.71 -2.96 -6.88
C VAL A 104 -7.85 -1.47 -6.64
N THR A 105 -6.88 -0.88 -5.94
CA THR A 105 -6.86 0.55 -5.65
C THR A 105 -5.49 1.14 -6.00
N ALA A 106 -5.47 2.43 -6.27
CA ALA A 106 -4.25 3.13 -6.66
C ALA A 106 -4.13 4.47 -5.96
#